data_477973cf691b5703f39146b53b280207
#
_entry.id   477973cf691b5703f39146b53b280207
#
_cell.length_a   1.000
_cell.length_b   1.000
_cell.length_c   1.000
_cell.angle_alpha   90.00
_cell.angle_beta   90.00
_cell.angle_gamma   90.00
#
_symmetry.space_group_name_H-M   'P 1'
#
loop_
_entity.id
_entity.type
_entity.pdbx_description
1 polymer ?
#
loop_
_entity_poly.entity_id
_entity_poly.type
_entity_poly.pdbx_seq_one_letter_code
_entity_poly.pdbx_strand_id
1 'polypeptide(L)'
;GDHSSWVLNTRIADYVNTTDIAVVMPSGNNRFYINNIHGKDYYTYAVKELITQCEQWFNISRDPKDRYIAGMSMGGYGAFYAALNNPSMYNTAFSYSGLLNILERYDNPQGIDMFPVFGSRDDLINNKLDLYSLIDAYAKENEKLKASDTQYNDTKFVITCGLQDPRIHMSCEFNNALSAAGI
;
A
#
# COMPACT_ATOMS: atom_id res chain seq x y z
N GLY A 1 -11.59 -9.25 1.82
CA GLY A 1 -11.21 -10.00 0.62
C GLY A 1 -9.96 -10.82 0.85
N ASP A 2 -9.68 -11.71 -0.08
CA ASP A 2 -8.50 -12.57 -0.09
C ASP A 2 -7.83 -12.54 -1.49
N HIS A 3 -6.85 -13.42 -1.72
CA HIS A 3 -6.12 -13.55 -2.99
C HIS A 3 -7.02 -13.81 -4.22
N SER A 4 -8.20 -14.37 -4.04
CA SER A 4 -9.13 -14.66 -5.15
C SER A 4 -10.03 -13.47 -5.52
N SER A 5 -10.14 -12.47 -4.67
CA SER A 5 -11.12 -11.38 -4.80
C SER A 5 -10.99 -10.61 -6.11
N TRP A 6 -9.79 -10.35 -6.58
CA TRP A 6 -9.58 -9.64 -7.86
C TRP A 6 -9.99 -10.48 -9.05
N VAL A 7 -9.70 -11.79 -9.04
CA VAL A 7 -10.09 -12.70 -10.13
C VAL A 7 -11.59 -12.90 -10.18
N LEU A 8 -12.24 -13.06 -9.02
CA LEU A 8 -13.67 -13.35 -8.94
C LEU A 8 -14.57 -12.13 -9.18
N ASN A 9 -14.09 -10.93 -8.85
CA ASN A 9 -14.94 -9.72 -8.87
C ASN A 9 -14.50 -8.67 -9.90
N THR A 10 -13.45 -8.94 -10.69
CA THR A 10 -12.96 -8.01 -11.72
C THR A 10 -12.58 -8.76 -12.99
N ARG A 11 -12.22 -8.02 -14.03
CA ARG A 11 -11.69 -8.57 -15.28
C ARG A 11 -10.16 -8.62 -15.30
N ILE A 12 -9.51 -8.76 -14.15
CA ILE A 12 -8.04 -8.72 -14.09
C ILE A 12 -7.39 -9.79 -14.97
N ALA A 13 -7.98 -11.00 -15.04
CA ALA A 13 -7.49 -12.08 -15.89
C ALA A 13 -7.53 -11.70 -17.38
N ASP A 14 -8.59 -11.03 -17.83
CA ASP A 14 -8.71 -10.58 -19.23
C ASP A 14 -7.64 -9.54 -19.56
N TYR A 15 -7.38 -8.60 -18.67
CA TYR A 15 -6.36 -7.56 -18.86
C TYR A 15 -4.96 -8.16 -18.91
N VAL A 16 -4.64 -9.09 -18.00
CA VAL A 16 -3.32 -9.73 -17.93
C VAL A 16 -3.05 -10.56 -19.17
N ASN A 17 -4.05 -11.28 -19.69
CA ASN A 17 -3.89 -12.11 -20.89
C ASN A 17 -3.49 -11.36 -22.16
N THR A 18 -3.63 -10.04 -22.18
CA THR A 18 -3.28 -9.17 -23.33
C THR A 18 -2.05 -8.30 -23.09
N THR A 19 -1.33 -8.53 -21.99
CA THR A 19 -0.18 -7.72 -21.56
C THR A 19 0.96 -8.60 -21.06
N ASP A 20 2.18 -8.06 -21.02
CA ASP A 20 3.35 -8.73 -20.43
C ASP A 20 3.47 -8.43 -18.93
N ILE A 21 2.34 -8.47 -18.21
CA ILE A 21 2.28 -8.18 -16.77
C ILE A 21 2.00 -9.46 -15.99
N ALA A 22 2.82 -9.76 -14.98
CA ALA A 22 2.51 -10.76 -13.97
C ALA A 22 1.79 -10.09 -12.79
N VAL A 23 0.68 -10.68 -12.34
CA VAL A 23 -0.09 -10.20 -11.19
C VAL A 23 0.00 -11.19 -10.04
N VAL A 24 0.45 -10.73 -8.88
CA VAL A 24 0.55 -11.50 -7.65
C VAL A 24 -0.44 -10.96 -6.62
N MET A 25 -1.31 -11.82 -6.11
CA MET A 25 -2.41 -11.44 -5.23
C MET A 25 -2.28 -12.14 -3.87
N PRO A 26 -1.59 -11.54 -2.87
CA PRO A 26 -1.47 -12.14 -1.55
C PRO A 26 -2.77 -12.03 -0.73
N SER A 27 -2.99 -13.00 0.16
CA SER A 27 -4.03 -12.91 1.18
C SER A 27 -3.51 -12.20 2.42
N GLY A 28 -4.14 -11.10 2.80
CA GLY A 28 -3.83 -10.33 4.01
C GLY A 28 -4.71 -10.68 5.22
N ASN A 29 -5.65 -11.63 5.08
CA ASN A 29 -6.57 -12.08 6.14
C ASN A 29 -7.24 -10.93 6.95
N ASN A 30 -7.59 -9.85 6.27
CA ASN A 30 -8.14 -8.62 6.86
C ASN A 30 -7.22 -7.98 7.92
N ARG A 31 -5.90 -8.14 7.77
CA ARG A 31 -4.88 -7.62 8.70
C ARG A 31 -4.08 -6.44 8.13
N PHE A 32 -4.65 -5.70 7.19
CA PHE A 32 -4.14 -4.44 6.65
C PHE A 32 -2.74 -4.49 6.03
N TYR A 33 -2.19 -5.68 5.78
CA TYR A 33 -0.84 -5.87 5.23
C TYR A 33 0.26 -5.18 6.05
N ILE A 34 0.09 -5.13 7.37
CA ILE A 34 1.09 -4.67 8.33
C ILE A 34 1.64 -5.86 9.14
N ASN A 35 2.75 -5.69 9.81
CA ASN A 35 3.17 -6.61 10.85
C ASN A 35 2.31 -6.34 12.08
N ASN A 36 1.40 -7.26 12.38
CA ASN A 36 0.42 -7.06 13.43
C ASN A 36 1.07 -7.16 14.81
N ILE A 37 0.71 -6.26 15.71
CA ILE A 37 1.26 -6.23 17.07
C ILE A 37 0.99 -7.54 17.83
N HIS A 38 -0.19 -8.13 17.62
CA HIS A 38 -0.62 -9.39 18.23
C HIS A 38 -0.90 -10.49 17.21
N GLY A 39 -0.14 -10.55 16.11
CA GLY A 39 -0.46 -11.47 15.03
C GLY A 39 0.73 -11.83 14.16
N LYS A 40 0.46 -12.07 12.88
CA LYS A 40 1.44 -12.44 11.87
C LYS A 40 2.00 -11.22 11.14
N ASP A 41 3.18 -11.38 10.57
CA ASP A 41 3.95 -10.35 9.86
C ASP A 41 3.55 -10.26 8.38
N TYR A 42 2.30 -9.81 8.12
CA TYR A 42 1.77 -9.73 6.75
C TYR A 42 2.53 -8.74 5.86
N TYR A 43 3.09 -7.67 6.42
CA TYR A 43 3.93 -6.75 5.67
C TYR A 43 5.23 -7.44 5.22
N THR A 44 5.94 -8.10 6.14
CA THR A 44 7.15 -8.84 5.83
C THR A 44 6.88 -9.90 4.77
N TYR A 45 5.80 -10.66 4.92
CA TYR A 45 5.37 -11.65 3.94
C TYR A 45 5.11 -11.03 2.56
N ALA A 46 4.20 -10.04 2.47
CA ALA A 46 3.73 -9.53 1.18
C ALA A 46 4.76 -8.66 0.44
N VAL A 47 5.57 -7.89 1.19
CA VAL A 47 6.46 -6.84 0.62
C VAL A 47 7.90 -7.33 0.48
N LYS A 48 8.35 -8.27 1.32
CA LYS A 48 9.73 -8.76 1.30
C LYS A 48 9.83 -10.20 0.79
N GLU A 49 9.16 -11.13 1.47
CA GLU A 49 9.32 -12.56 1.17
C GLU A 49 8.69 -12.94 -0.17
N LEU A 50 7.44 -12.55 -0.39
CA LEU A 50 6.69 -12.93 -1.59
C LEU A 50 7.32 -12.36 -2.87
N ILE A 51 7.76 -11.10 -2.85
CA ILE A 51 8.45 -10.48 -3.99
C ILE A 51 9.69 -11.28 -4.34
N THR A 52 10.55 -11.53 -3.34
CA THR A 52 11.80 -12.31 -3.53
C THR A 52 11.52 -13.70 -4.08
N GLN A 53 10.50 -14.39 -3.57
CA GLN A 53 10.13 -15.72 -4.04
C GLN A 53 9.60 -15.71 -5.48
N CYS A 54 8.76 -14.73 -5.82
CA CYS A 54 8.24 -14.61 -7.18
C CYS A 54 9.36 -14.33 -8.19
N GLU A 55 10.32 -13.48 -7.83
CA GLU A 55 11.50 -13.18 -8.67
C GLU A 55 12.44 -14.38 -8.83
N GLN A 56 12.42 -15.33 -7.91
CA GLN A 56 13.18 -16.59 -8.01
C GLN A 56 12.47 -17.65 -8.85
N TRP A 57 11.12 -17.73 -8.74
CA TRP A 57 10.35 -18.79 -9.36
C TRP A 57 9.88 -18.48 -10.78
N PHE A 58 9.72 -17.20 -11.08
CA PHE A 58 9.17 -16.74 -12.36
C PHE A 58 10.17 -15.85 -13.10
N ASN A 59 10.11 -15.88 -14.41
CA ASN A 59 10.90 -14.99 -15.25
C ASN A 59 10.21 -13.62 -15.36
N ILE A 60 10.32 -12.83 -14.28
CA ILE A 60 9.78 -11.47 -14.18
C ILE A 60 10.92 -10.47 -13.94
N SER A 61 10.68 -9.21 -14.27
CA SER A 61 11.64 -8.14 -14.03
C SER A 61 11.90 -7.95 -12.54
N ARG A 62 13.15 -7.64 -12.19
CA ARG A 62 13.58 -7.25 -10.85
C ARG A 62 13.77 -5.74 -10.71
N ASP A 63 13.62 -5.00 -11.84
CA ASP A 63 13.76 -3.55 -11.83
C ASP A 63 12.57 -2.92 -11.09
N PRO A 64 12.79 -2.06 -10.11
CA PRO A 64 11.73 -1.29 -9.45
C PRO A 64 10.84 -0.49 -10.43
N LYS A 65 11.37 -0.09 -11.57
CA LYS A 65 10.62 0.62 -12.63
C LYS A 65 9.52 -0.23 -13.27
N ASP A 66 9.65 -1.54 -13.20
CA ASP A 66 8.66 -2.50 -13.71
C ASP A 66 7.75 -3.05 -12.60
N ARG A 67 7.90 -2.57 -11.36
CA ARG A 67 7.12 -3.05 -10.23
C ARG A 67 6.04 -2.06 -9.81
N TYR A 68 4.84 -2.56 -9.71
CA TYR A 68 3.66 -1.79 -9.32
C TYR A 68 3.02 -2.42 -8.09
N ILE A 69 2.35 -1.59 -7.28
CA ILE A 69 1.56 -2.07 -6.16
C ILE A 69 0.17 -1.44 -6.21
N ALA A 70 -0.87 -2.22 -5.99
CA ALA A 70 -2.24 -1.75 -6.10
C ALA A 70 -3.13 -2.41 -5.04
N GLY A 71 -4.12 -1.68 -4.56
CA GLY A 71 -5.10 -2.25 -3.66
C GLY A 71 -6.38 -1.44 -3.51
N MET A 72 -7.44 -2.12 -3.07
CA MET A 72 -8.73 -1.51 -2.83
C MET A 72 -9.05 -1.49 -1.34
N SER A 73 -9.61 -0.39 -0.83
CA SER A 73 -10.04 -0.25 0.57
C SER A 73 -8.87 -0.52 1.53
N MET A 74 -8.92 -1.58 2.33
CA MET A 74 -7.81 -2.08 3.15
C MET A 74 -6.52 -2.29 2.32
N GLY A 75 -6.66 -2.81 1.09
CA GLY A 75 -5.52 -3.01 0.19
C GLY A 75 -4.92 -1.70 -0.31
N GLY A 76 -5.72 -0.64 -0.47
CA GLY A 76 -5.24 0.70 -0.81
C GLY A 76 -4.38 1.31 0.29
N TYR A 77 -4.78 1.13 1.55
CA TYR A 77 -3.92 1.44 2.69
C TYR A 77 -2.62 0.62 2.64
N GLY A 78 -2.71 -0.71 2.46
CA GLY A 78 -1.53 -1.59 2.42
C GLY A 78 -0.57 -1.25 1.29
N ALA A 79 -1.08 -0.90 0.11
CA ALA A 79 -0.26 -0.47 -1.03
C ALA A 79 0.52 0.82 -0.72
N PHE A 80 -0.14 1.81 -0.13
CA PHE A 80 0.52 3.07 0.24
C PHE A 80 1.45 2.90 1.43
N TYR A 81 1.07 2.08 2.43
CA TYR A 81 1.96 1.73 3.53
C TYR A 81 3.25 1.07 3.04
N ALA A 82 3.15 0.15 2.08
CA ALA A 82 4.31 -0.48 1.47
C ALA A 82 5.17 0.51 0.69
N ALA A 83 4.58 1.37 -0.13
CA ALA A 83 5.32 2.33 -0.95
C ALA A 83 6.00 3.41 -0.10
N LEU A 84 5.32 3.96 0.90
CA LEU A 84 5.87 4.98 1.79
C LEU A 84 7.01 4.46 2.69
N ASN A 85 6.99 3.18 3.03
CA ASN A 85 8.08 2.55 3.79
C ASN A 85 9.25 2.06 2.92
N ASN A 86 9.11 2.10 1.59
CA ASN A 86 10.16 1.64 0.67
C ASN A 86 10.29 2.59 -0.53
N PRO A 87 10.90 3.76 -0.34
CA PRO A 87 11.19 4.68 -1.43
C PRO A 87 11.96 3.99 -2.57
N SER A 88 11.66 4.31 -3.80
CA SER A 88 12.23 3.73 -5.02
C SER A 88 11.94 2.25 -5.29
N MET A 89 11.13 1.57 -4.46
CA MET A 89 10.84 0.15 -4.63
C MET A 89 9.77 -0.11 -5.70
N TYR A 90 8.90 0.84 -5.98
CA TYR A 90 7.78 0.71 -6.91
C TYR A 90 7.78 1.86 -7.93
N ASN A 91 7.40 1.56 -9.18
CA ASN A 91 7.12 2.59 -10.18
C ASN A 91 5.89 3.41 -9.77
N THR A 92 4.80 2.71 -9.45
CA THR A 92 3.55 3.37 -9.07
C THR A 92 2.82 2.57 -7.98
N ALA A 93 2.28 3.28 -7.02
CA ALA A 93 1.37 2.76 -6.01
C ALA A 93 -0.05 3.26 -6.27
N PHE A 94 -1.01 2.35 -6.37
CA PHE A 94 -2.42 2.66 -6.64
C PHE A 94 -3.29 2.37 -5.42
N SER A 95 -4.12 3.33 -5.04
CA SER A 95 -5.13 3.19 -4.00
C SER A 95 -6.52 3.42 -4.57
N TYR A 96 -7.35 2.38 -4.58
CA TYR A 96 -8.73 2.42 -5.02
C TYR A 96 -9.65 2.50 -3.80
N SER A 97 -10.32 3.63 -3.58
CA SER A 97 -11.17 3.88 -2.39
C SER A 97 -10.49 3.45 -1.08
N GLY A 98 -9.20 3.80 -0.93
CA GLY A 98 -8.35 3.35 0.17
C GLY A 98 -8.77 3.90 1.53
N LEU A 99 -8.50 3.14 2.60
CA LEU A 99 -8.60 3.60 3.98
C LEU A 99 -7.36 4.41 4.35
N LEU A 100 -7.22 5.62 3.80
CA LEU A 100 -6.00 6.42 3.88
C LEU A 100 -5.85 7.18 5.20
N ASN A 101 -6.93 7.34 5.97
CA ASN A 101 -6.90 7.87 7.34
C ASN A 101 -7.27 6.78 8.34
N ILE A 102 -6.26 6.01 8.76
CA ILE A 102 -6.49 4.87 9.65
C ILE A 102 -6.80 5.30 11.09
N LEU A 103 -6.34 6.48 11.52
CA LEU A 103 -6.67 7.03 12.85
C LEU A 103 -8.16 7.37 12.94
N GLU A 104 -8.71 8.05 11.93
CA GLU A 104 -10.15 8.30 11.87
C GLU A 104 -10.94 7.00 11.87
N ARG A 105 -10.47 5.99 11.14
CA ARG A 105 -11.10 4.68 11.11
C ARG A 105 -11.01 3.95 12.44
N TYR A 106 -9.92 4.11 13.16
CA TYR A 106 -9.72 3.56 14.51
C TYR A 106 -10.67 4.21 15.52
N ASP A 107 -10.79 5.54 15.47
CA ASP A 107 -11.66 6.31 16.36
C ASP A 107 -13.16 6.11 16.05
N ASN A 108 -13.50 5.73 14.78
CA ASN A 108 -14.86 5.44 14.31
C ASN A 108 -14.96 4.05 13.67
N PRO A 109 -14.91 2.98 14.45
CA PRO A 109 -14.66 1.62 13.94
C PRO A 109 -15.81 1.01 13.12
N GLN A 110 -17.03 1.56 13.17
CA GLN A 110 -18.20 1.09 12.40
C GLN A 110 -18.41 -0.43 12.52
N GLY A 111 -18.29 -0.98 13.73
CA GLY A 111 -18.48 -2.39 14.02
C GLY A 111 -17.29 -3.31 13.72
N ILE A 112 -16.14 -2.77 13.30
CA ILE A 112 -14.91 -3.55 13.11
C ILE A 112 -13.96 -3.26 14.26
N ASP A 113 -13.62 -4.29 15.03
CA ASP A 113 -12.62 -4.18 16.08
C ASP A 113 -11.21 -4.06 15.44
N MET A 114 -10.57 -2.91 15.64
CA MET A 114 -9.25 -2.61 15.09
C MET A 114 -8.12 -3.06 16.02
N PHE A 115 -8.41 -3.31 17.30
CA PHE A 115 -7.41 -3.68 18.30
C PHE A 115 -6.59 -4.93 17.94
N PRO A 116 -7.18 -6.03 17.42
CA PRO A 116 -6.40 -7.22 17.06
C PRO A 116 -5.40 -7.01 15.91
N VAL A 117 -5.52 -5.90 15.19
CA VAL A 117 -4.67 -5.54 14.06
C VAL A 117 -3.61 -4.53 14.47
N PHE A 118 -4.03 -3.43 15.09
CA PHE A 118 -3.20 -2.25 15.36
C PHE A 118 -2.79 -2.12 16.83
N GLY A 119 -3.28 -2.99 17.73
CA GLY A 119 -3.15 -2.78 19.17
C GLY A 119 -3.98 -1.61 19.66
N SER A 120 -3.53 -0.92 20.68
CA SER A 120 -4.12 0.33 21.15
C SER A 120 -3.91 1.46 20.14
N ARG A 121 -4.62 2.57 20.32
CA ARG A 121 -4.41 3.78 19.51
C ARG A 121 -2.97 4.31 19.64
N ASP A 122 -2.39 4.23 20.83
CA ASP A 122 -1.01 4.61 21.08
C ASP A 122 -0.03 3.67 20.38
N ASP A 123 -0.32 2.37 20.34
CA ASP A 123 0.49 1.40 19.57
C ASP A 123 0.47 1.73 18.08
N LEU A 124 -0.69 2.08 17.52
CA LEU A 124 -0.82 2.49 16.13
C LEU A 124 0.07 3.69 15.81
N ILE A 125 0.07 4.71 16.68
CA ILE A 125 0.88 5.93 16.52
C ILE A 125 2.37 5.63 16.72
N ASN A 126 2.73 4.96 17.81
CA ASN A 126 4.11 4.70 18.18
C ASN A 126 4.83 3.80 17.17
N ASN A 127 4.11 2.85 16.55
CA ASN A 127 4.65 1.98 15.50
C ASN A 127 4.54 2.58 14.09
N LYS A 128 4.12 3.85 13.96
CA LYS A 128 3.98 4.55 12.66
C LYS A 128 3.13 3.76 11.66
N LEU A 129 2.01 3.24 12.12
CA LEU A 129 1.06 2.53 11.27
C LEU A 129 0.06 3.49 10.60
N ASP A 130 0.12 4.77 10.91
CA ASP A 130 -0.60 5.84 10.25
C ASP A 130 0.18 6.36 9.04
N LEU A 131 -0.47 6.43 7.87
CA LEU A 131 0.16 6.84 6.61
C LEU A 131 0.67 8.27 6.63
N TYR A 132 -0.03 9.20 7.32
CA TYR A 132 0.39 10.60 7.41
C TYR A 132 1.73 10.74 8.12
N SER A 133 1.97 9.93 9.15
CA SER A 133 3.25 9.94 9.88
C SER A 133 4.45 9.49 9.05
N LEU A 134 4.22 8.86 7.90
CA LEU A 134 5.27 8.37 7.01
C LEU A 134 5.66 9.39 5.93
N ILE A 135 4.81 10.38 5.63
CA ILE A 135 5.00 11.29 4.49
C ILE A 135 6.33 12.05 4.58
N ASP A 136 6.62 12.68 5.71
CA ASP A 136 7.84 13.46 5.88
C ASP A 136 9.11 12.60 5.83
N ALA A 137 9.04 11.40 6.39
CA ALA A 137 10.17 10.46 6.37
C ALA A 137 10.43 9.96 4.94
N TYR A 138 9.37 9.64 4.21
CA TYR A 138 9.44 9.28 2.79
C TYR A 138 10.05 10.40 1.95
N ALA A 139 9.52 11.63 2.05
CA ALA A 139 10.01 12.76 1.28
C ALA A 139 11.52 13.01 1.48
N LYS A 140 11.97 12.99 2.74
CA LYS A 140 13.40 13.15 3.09
C LYS A 140 14.28 12.03 2.51
N GLU A 141 13.83 10.78 2.62
CA GLU A 141 14.61 9.64 2.12
C GLU A 141 14.61 9.62 0.58
N ASN A 142 13.47 9.95 -0.03
CA ASN A 142 13.33 10.04 -1.47
C ASN A 142 14.29 11.07 -2.08
N GLU A 143 14.41 12.25 -1.48
CA GLU A 143 15.37 13.29 -1.91
C GLU A 143 16.84 12.84 -1.77
N LYS A 144 17.18 12.10 -0.73
CA LYS A 144 18.55 11.53 -0.59
C LYS A 144 18.84 10.50 -1.68
N LEU A 145 17.91 9.59 -1.92
CA LEU A 145 18.05 8.56 -2.97
C LEU A 145 18.17 9.20 -4.35
N LYS A 146 17.34 10.19 -4.66
CA LYS A 146 17.39 10.94 -5.89
C LYS A 146 18.75 11.62 -6.14
N ALA A 147 19.39 12.09 -5.06
CA ALA A 147 20.69 12.73 -5.13
C ALA A 147 21.87 11.74 -5.24
N SER A 148 21.74 10.51 -4.77
CA SER A 148 22.85 9.55 -4.59
C SER A 148 22.74 8.28 -5.42
N ASP A 149 21.55 7.92 -5.91
CA ASP A 149 21.30 6.66 -6.61
C ASP A 149 21.05 6.89 -8.10
N THR A 150 21.91 6.33 -8.93
CA THR A 150 21.78 6.37 -10.42
C THR A 150 20.62 5.50 -10.93
N GLN A 151 20.13 4.57 -10.12
CA GLN A 151 18.99 3.70 -10.41
C GLN A 151 17.70 4.16 -9.72
N TYR A 152 17.72 5.36 -9.15
CA TYR A 152 16.58 5.95 -8.49
C TYR A 152 15.32 5.88 -9.35
N ASN A 153 14.22 5.48 -8.71
CA ASN A 153 12.89 5.44 -9.28
C ASN A 153 11.92 6.25 -8.40
N ASP A 154 11.37 7.30 -8.99
CA ASP A 154 10.39 8.14 -8.29
C ASP A 154 9.02 7.47 -8.28
N THR A 155 8.61 6.95 -7.13
CA THR A 155 7.32 6.26 -7.00
C THR A 155 6.17 7.25 -7.17
N LYS A 156 5.29 6.98 -8.13
CA LYS A 156 4.05 7.75 -8.33
C LYS A 156 2.95 7.21 -7.41
N PHE A 157 2.22 8.11 -6.77
CA PHE A 157 1.05 7.78 -5.96
C PHE A 157 -0.22 8.14 -6.73
N VAL A 158 -1.08 7.16 -6.99
CA VAL A 158 -2.33 7.33 -7.72
C VAL A 158 -3.50 6.97 -6.80
N ILE A 159 -4.35 7.95 -6.56
CA ILE A 159 -5.55 7.79 -5.72
C ILE A 159 -6.78 7.88 -6.61
N THR A 160 -7.65 6.88 -6.54
CA THR A 160 -8.96 6.90 -7.17
C THR A 160 -10.03 6.59 -6.14
N CYS A 161 -11.12 7.35 -6.17
CA CYS A 161 -12.27 7.16 -5.30
C CYS A 161 -13.54 7.61 -6.00
N GLY A 162 -14.63 6.89 -5.81
CA GLY A 162 -15.92 7.31 -6.34
C GLY A 162 -16.39 8.59 -5.64
N LEU A 163 -17.00 9.52 -6.41
CA LEU A 163 -17.48 10.79 -5.84
C LEU A 163 -18.58 10.60 -4.77
N GLN A 164 -19.27 9.47 -4.79
CA GLN A 164 -20.30 9.12 -3.81
C GLN A 164 -19.79 8.16 -2.74
N ASP A 165 -18.49 7.81 -2.75
CA ASP A 165 -17.91 7.00 -1.67
C ASP A 165 -17.88 7.83 -0.37
N PRO A 166 -18.45 7.34 0.73
CA PRO A 166 -18.46 8.08 2.00
C PRO A 166 -17.07 8.42 2.55
N ARG A 167 -16.02 7.81 1.99
CA ARG A 167 -14.61 8.04 2.37
C ARG A 167 -13.85 8.91 1.38
N ILE A 168 -14.54 9.58 0.45
CA ILE A 168 -13.89 10.46 -0.55
C ILE A 168 -13.03 11.53 0.12
N HIS A 169 -13.44 12.05 1.29
CA HIS A 169 -12.68 13.02 2.06
C HIS A 169 -11.29 12.51 2.43
N MET A 170 -11.15 11.23 2.87
CA MET A 170 -9.84 10.64 3.19
C MET A 170 -8.90 10.66 1.98
N SER A 171 -9.43 10.38 0.79
CA SER A 171 -8.67 10.42 -0.46
C SER A 171 -8.21 11.83 -0.82
N CYS A 172 -9.10 12.83 -0.70
CA CYS A 172 -8.78 14.23 -0.99
C CYS A 172 -7.76 14.80 0.01
N GLU A 173 -7.96 14.55 1.29
CA GLU A 173 -7.07 15.03 2.36
C GLU A 173 -5.68 14.41 2.25
N PHE A 174 -5.59 13.10 1.98
CA PHE A 174 -4.32 12.43 1.83
C PHE A 174 -3.56 12.89 0.58
N ASN A 175 -4.27 13.10 -0.55
CA ASN A 175 -3.68 13.69 -1.75
C ASN A 175 -3.11 15.10 -1.47
N ASN A 176 -3.83 15.92 -0.71
CA ASN A 176 -3.34 17.24 -0.32
C ASN A 176 -2.09 17.15 0.56
N ALA A 177 -2.03 16.17 1.46
CA ALA A 177 -0.87 15.96 2.32
C ALA A 177 0.37 15.51 1.52
N LEU A 178 0.22 14.60 0.55
CA LEU A 178 1.30 14.20 -0.36
C LEU A 178 1.79 15.41 -1.17
N SER A 179 0.88 16.15 -1.77
CA SER A 179 1.20 17.33 -2.59
C SER A 179 1.91 18.42 -1.78
N ALA A 180 1.52 18.63 -0.52
CA ALA A 180 2.18 19.59 0.38
C ALA A 180 3.62 19.16 0.73
N ALA A 181 3.92 17.88 0.69
CA ALA A 181 5.26 17.31 0.91
C ALA A 181 6.11 17.23 -0.39
N GLY A 182 5.56 17.65 -1.54
CA GLY A 182 6.25 17.59 -2.82
C GLY A 182 6.27 16.21 -3.47
N ILE A 183 5.30 15.35 -3.11
CA ILE A 183 5.11 13.97 -3.61
C ILE A 183 3.96 13.94 -4.61
#